data_653cca95cb057ada01c4f4d6a93ad747
#
_entry.id   653cca95cb057ada01c4f4d6a93ad747
#
_cell.length_a   1.000
_cell.length_b   1.000
_cell.length_c   1.000
_cell.angle_alpha   90.00
_cell.angle_beta   90.00
_cell.angle_gamma   90.00
#
_symmetry.space_group_name_H-M   'P 1'
#
loop_
_entity.id
_entity.type
_entity.pdbx_description
1 polymer ?
#
loop_
_entity_poly.entity_id
_entity_poly.type
_entity_poly.pdbx_seq_one_letter_code
_entity_poly.pdbx_strand_id
1 'polypeptide(L)'
;MDAGMKKTPRTRAAAMPPRRSRCPVACTLDVLGDRWTLLVVRDLVRGKRRFAEFMESPEGIPTNILTERLKRLVSLGVVKSRRYSDHPPRLEYQLTPKGEDLRPVLRAMVDWGIKHAGGRTPPPLPSKSDGAD
;
A
#
# COMPACT_ATOMS: atom_id res chain seq x y z
N MET A 1 -9.14 32.01 3.71
CA MET A 1 -8.78 31.71 3.77
C MET A 1 -8.36 31.17 3.49
N ASP A 2 -8.22 30.75 3.30
CA ASP A 2 -7.83 30.11 3.17
C ASP A 2 -7.16 29.75 2.94
N ALA A 3 -7.04 29.99 2.83
CA ALA A 3 -6.41 29.59 2.59
C ALA A 3 -5.55 29.25 2.69
N GLY A 4 -5.17 29.24 2.97
CA GLY A 4 -4.35 28.86 3.05
C GLY A 4 -4.00 28.06 2.95
N MET A 5 -4.21 27.64 2.93
CA MET A 5 -3.91 26.83 2.82
C MET A 5 -3.43 26.35 2.05
N LYS A 6 -3.30 26.35 1.58
CA LYS A 6 -2.84 25.78 0.93
C LYS A 6 -1.96 25.52 0.84
N LYS A 7 -1.56 25.47 0.95
CA LYS A 7 -0.68 25.10 0.89
C LYS A 7 -0.01 24.51 1.13
N THR A 8 0.13 24.06 1.25
CA THR A 8 0.86 23.41 1.45
C THR A 8 1.33 22.71 1.25
N PRO A 9 1.65 22.39 1.23
CA PRO A 9 2.22 21.59 1.02
C PRO A 9 2.73 20.81 1.12
N ARG A 10 2.76 20.39 1.03
CA ARG A 10 3.28 19.73 1.10
C ARG A 10 3.83 18.89 1.08
N THR A 11 3.92 18.62 0.92
CA THR A 11 4.76 17.84 0.72
C THR A 11 5.07 16.99 1.73
N ARG A 12 4.74 17.03 2.41
CA ARG A 12 4.99 16.39 3.33
C ARG A 12 4.32 15.36 3.42
N ALA A 13 4.52 15.08 3.21
CA ALA A 13 4.18 13.91 3.17
C ALA A 13 3.68 13.36 4.32
N ALA A 14 3.73 12.26 4.60
CA ALA A 14 3.30 11.65 5.75
C ALA A 14 2.04 12.17 6.26
N ALA A 15 1.41 12.94 5.50
CA ALA A 15 0.25 13.58 5.98
C ALA A 15 -0.84 12.57 6.14
N MET A 16 -1.24 12.35 7.36
CA MET A 16 -2.45 11.60 7.61
C MET A 16 -3.62 12.49 7.28
N PRO A 17 -4.69 11.94 6.71
CA PRO A 17 -5.89 12.74 6.48
C PRO A 17 -6.45 13.26 7.79
N PRO A 18 -7.18 14.39 7.77
CA PRO A 18 -7.85 14.87 8.96
C PRO A 18 -8.76 13.79 9.52
N ARG A 19 -8.78 13.67 10.82
CA ARG A 19 -9.61 12.65 11.45
C ARG A 19 -11.07 13.01 11.42
N ARG A 20 -11.85 12.16 10.81
CA ARG A 20 -13.29 12.25 10.88
C ARG A 20 -13.79 11.68 12.19
N SER A 21 -13.03 10.78 12.81
CA SER A 21 -13.45 10.03 13.98
C SER A 21 -12.23 9.42 14.63
N ARG A 22 -12.37 8.99 15.86
CA ARG A 22 -11.33 8.23 16.55
C ARG A 22 -11.57 6.73 16.50
N CYS A 23 -12.64 6.30 15.86
CA CYS A 23 -12.90 4.89 15.69
C CYS A 23 -11.76 4.25 14.89
N PRO A 24 -11.14 3.17 15.37
CA PRO A 24 -10.05 2.53 14.63
C PRO A 24 -10.44 2.12 13.22
N VAL A 25 -11.67 1.69 13.02
CA VAL A 25 -12.13 1.33 11.68
C VAL A 25 -12.11 2.55 10.77
N ALA A 26 -12.67 3.67 11.24
CA ALA A 26 -12.69 4.89 10.44
C ALA A 26 -11.28 5.40 10.17
N CYS A 27 -10.41 5.36 11.17
CA CYS A 27 -9.03 5.78 11.00
C CYS A 27 -8.29 4.91 9.96
N THR A 28 -8.55 3.61 9.99
CA THR A 28 -7.95 2.70 9.02
C THR A 28 -8.46 3.00 7.62
N LEU A 29 -9.75 3.25 7.47
CA LEU A 29 -10.30 3.56 6.16
C LEU A 29 -9.77 4.86 5.61
N ASP A 30 -9.43 5.81 6.47
CA ASP A 30 -8.81 7.06 6.00
C ASP A 30 -7.46 6.80 5.32
N VAL A 31 -6.77 5.73 5.69
CA VAL A 31 -5.49 5.36 5.09
C VAL A 31 -5.66 4.37 3.95
N LEU A 32 -6.51 3.36 4.14
CA LEU A 32 -6.59 2.20 3.27
C LEU A 32 -7.93 2.08 2.52
N GLY A 33 -8.78 3.08 2.61
CA GLY A 33 -10.16 2.93 2.15
C GLY A 33 -10.39 3.04 0.66
N ASP A 34 -9.37 3.29 -0.12
CA ASP A 34 -9.52 3.35 -1.56
C ASP A 34 -9.36 1.96 -2.18
N ARG A 35 -9.68 1.90 -3.44
CA ARG A 35 -9.71 0.66 -4.19
C ARG A 35 -8.34 -0.01 -4.37
N TRP A 36 -7.26 0.77 -4.38
CA TRP A 36 -5.98 0.28 -4.85
C TRP A 36 -4.93 0.04 -3.77
N THR A 37 -5.01 0.76 -2.66
CA THR A 37 -3.93 0.73 -1.66
C THR A 37 -3.66 -0.68 -1.14
N LEU A 38 -4.70 -1.39 -0.70
CA LEU A 38 -4.49 -2.73 -0.16
C LEU A 38 -4.11 -3.74 -1.22
N LEU A 39 -4.46 -3.51 -2.48
CA LEU A 39 -4.00 -4.39 -3.55
C LEU A 39 -2.49 -4.25 -3.75
N VAL A 40 -1.96 -3.04 -3.64
CA VAL A 40 -0.51 -2.83 -3.71
C VAL A 40 0.17 -3.50 -2.51
N VAL A 41 -0.40 -3.35 -1.31
CA VAL A 41 0.15 -4.00 -0.13
C VAL A 41 0.12 -5.52 -0.29
N ARG A 42 -0.97 -6.07 -0.83
CA ARG A 42 -1.05 -7.50 -1.13
C ARG A 42 0.08 -7.95 -2.03
N ASP A 43 0.36 -7.19 -3.08
CA ASP A 43 1.43 -7.53 -4.01
C ASP A 43 2.79 -7.51 -3.32
N LEU A 44 3.01 -6.54 -2.44
CA LEU A 44 4.24 -6.49 -1.65
C LEU A 44 4.36 -7.69 -0.71
N VAL A 45 3.27 -8.09 -0.07
CA VAL A 45 3.25 -9.27 0.78
C VAL A 45 3.62 -10.51 -0.03
N ARG A 46 3.20 -10.57 -1.29
CA ARG A 46 3.49 -11.70 -2.18
C ARG A 46 4.88 -11.64 -2.78
N GLY A 47 5.67 -10.63 -2.43
CA GLY A 47 7.06 -10.57 -2.85
C GLY A 47 7.34 -9.70 -4.05
N LYS A 48 6.34 -9.02 -4.59
CA LYS A 48 6.61 -8.06 -5.65
C LYS A 48 7.34 -6.86 -5.08
N ARG A 49 8.29 -6.35 -5.84
CA ARG A 49 9.15 -5.27 -5.35
C ARG A 49 9.35 -4.15 -6.35
N ARG A 50 9.15 -4.39 -7.62
CA ARG A 50 9.46 -3.42 -8.66
C ARG A 50 8.22 -2.98 -9.39
N PHE A 51 8.28 -1.77 -9.91
CA PHE A 51 7.12 -1.14 -10.55
C PHE A 51 6.47 -2.05 -11.59
N ALA A 52 7.30 -2.63 -12.47
CA ALA A 52 6.77 -3.48 -13.54
C ALA A 52 6.03 -4.70 -12.99
N GLU A 53 6.47 -5.22 -11.86
CA GLU A 53 5.82 -6.37 -11.25
C GLU A 53 4.41 -6.03 -10.78
N PHE A 54 4.26 -4.85 -10.18
CA PHE A 54 2.94 -4.41 -9.75
C PHE A 54 2.00 -4.22 -10.92
N MET A 55 2.54 -3.76 -12.04
CA MET A 55 1.72 -3.54 -13.24
C MET A 55 1.18 -4.83 -13.84
N GLU A 56 1.78 -5.97 -13.49
CA GLU A 56 1.32 -7.26 -14.00
C GLU A 56 0.13 -7.82 -13.24
N SER A 57 -0.28 -7.18 -12.16
CA SER A 57 -1.40 -7.69 -11.38
C SER A 57 -2.70 -7.61 -12.17
N PRO A 58 -3.56 -8.62 -12.00
CA PRO A 58 -4.74 -8.74 -12.87
C PRO A 58 -5.76 -7.64 -12.72
N GLU A 59 -5.73 -6.89 -11.63
CA GLU A 59 -6.68 -5.81 -11.43
C GLU A 59 -6.41 -4.61 -12.32
N GLY A 60 -5.21 -4.53 -12.92
CA GLY A 60 -4.94 -3.52 -13.92
C GLY A 60 -4.82 -2.11 -13.39
N ILE A 61 -4.04 -1.93 -12.32
CA ILE A 61 -3.88 -0.59 -11.75
C ILE A 61 -3.28 0.38 -12.77
N PRO A 62 -3.88 1.56 -12.96
CA PRO A 62 -3.28 2.56 -13.85
C PRO A 62 -1.94 3.03 -13.35
N THR A 63 -1.03 3.33 -14.27
CA THR A 63 0.34 3.72 -13.95
C THR A 63 0.41 4.91 -13.01
N ASN A 64 -0.39 5.94 -13.28
CA ASN A 64 -0.36 7.14 -12.45
C ASN A 64 -0.89 6.86 -11.05
N ILE A 65 -1.85 5.97 -10.92
CA ILE A 65 -2.39 5.60 -9.61
C ILE A 65 -1.33 4.81 -8.83
N LEU A 66 -0.69 3.85 -9.48
CA LEU A 66 0.36 3.07 -8.82
C LEU A 66 1.48 3.98 -8.31
N THR A 67 1.93 4.91 -9.15
CA THR A 67 2.97 5.85 -8.77
C THR A 67 2.56 6.62 -7.51
N GLU A 68 1.35 7.14 -7.51
CA GLU A 68 0.86 7.94 -6.39
C GLU A 68 0.71 7.08 -5.13
N ARG A 69 0.19 5.88 -5.26
CA ARG A 69 -0.02 5.01 -4.09
C ARG A 69 1.30 4.57 -3.48
N LEU A 70 2.29 4.26 -4.29
CA LEU A 70 3.61 3.91 -3.76
C LEU A 70 4.23 5.08 -3.01
N LYS A 71 4.15 6.29 -3.56
CA LYS A 71 4.66 7.46 -2.87
C LYS A 71 3.95 7.68 -1.55
N ARG A 72 2.65 7.54 -1.55
CA ARG A 72 1.86 7.73 -0.34
C ARG A 72 2.21 6.70 0.72
N LEU A 73 2.34 5.44 0.33
CA LEU A 73 2.69 4.38 1.26
C LEU A 73 4.08 4.59 1.86
N VAL A 74 5.01 5.09 1.06
CA VAL A 74 6.34 5.43 1.57
C VAL A 74 6.23 6.57 2.59
N SER A 75 5.48 7.61 2.26
CA SER A 75 5.37 8.75 3.16
C SER A 75 4.65 8.39 4.46
N LEU A 76 3.78 7.40 4.44
CA LEU A 76 3.09 6.94 5.65
C LEU A 76 3.91 5.94 6.46
N GLY A 77 5.08 5.55 5.96
CA GLY A 77 5.92 4.60 6.66
C GLY A 77 5.49 3.15 6.55
N VAL A 78 4.55 2.86 5.66
CA VAL A 78 4.07 1.50 5.42
C VAL A 78 5.02 0.74 4.51
N VAL A 79 5.68 1.47 3.61
CA VAL A 79 6.58 0.91 2.60
C VAL A 79 7.87 1.72 2.65
N LYS A 80 8.98 1.06 2.40
CA LYS A 80 10.25 1.74 2.16
C LYS A 80 10.69 1.49 0.73
N SER A 81 11.41 2.43 0.17
CA SER A 81 11.95 2.30 -1.17
C SER A 81 13.47 2.30 -1.11
N ARG A 82 14.08 1.65 -2.07
CA ARG A 82 15.52 1.59 -2.19
C ARG A 82 15.88 1.64 -3.66
N ARG A 83 16.90 2.42 -3.99
CA ARG A 83 17.39 2.48 -5.36
C ARG A 83 18.23 1.24 -5.63
N TYR A 84 17.91 0.53 -6.71
CA TYR A 84 18.71 -0.63 -7.10
C TYR A 84 19.46 -0.39 -8.41
N SER A 85 19.21 0.74 -9.07
CA SER A 85 19.91 1.13 -10.28
C SER A 85 19.97 2.64 -10.33
N ASP A 86 21.11 3.20 -10.78
CA ASP A 86 21.28 4.65 -10.88
C ASP A 86 21.09 5.18 -12.29
N HIS A 87 21.28 4.34 -13.29
CA HIS A 87 21.23 4.77 -14.68
C HIS A 87 20.50 3.75 -15.53
N PRO A 88 19.20 3.92 -15.73
CA PRO A 88 18.34 4.96 -15.18
C PRO A 88 18.00 4.68 -13.72
N PRO A 89 17.60 5.71 -12.97
CA PRO A 89 17.22 5.50 -11.58
C PRO A 89 16.02 4.58 -11.48
N ARG A 90 16.13 3.54 -10.66
CA ARG A 90 15.06 2.58 -10.45
C ARG A 90 14.96 2.23 -8.98
N LEU A 91 13.73 2.10 -8.53
CA LEU A 91 13.44 1.82 -7.13
C LEU A 91 12.80 0.46 -6.97
N GLU A 92 13.08 -0.16 -5.84
CA GLU A 92 12.32 -1.31 -5.40
C GLU A 92 11.71 -0.99 -4.04
N TYR A 93 10.67 -1.72 -3.69
CA TYR A 93 9.83 -1.41 -2.55
C TYR A 93 9.70 -2.61 -1.63
N GLN A 94 9.62 -2.36 -0.35
CA GLN A 94 9.44 -3.40 0.66
C GLN A 94 8.53 -2.88 1.75
N LEU A 95 7.83 -3.81 2.39
CA LEU A 95 7.05 -3.46 3.57
C LEU A 95 7.96 -3.16 4.75
N THR A 96 7.60 -2.13 5.52
CA THR A 96 8.22 -1.87 6.81
C THR A 96 7.52 -2.73 7.86
N PRO A 97 8.01 -2.73 9.11
CA PRO A 97 7.26 -3.41 10.19
C PRO A 97 5.82 -2.92 10.30
N LYS A 98 5.60 -1.62 10.12
CA LYS A 98 4.23 -1.08 10.10
C LYS A 98 3.40 -1.68 8.97
N GLY A 99 4.03 -1.87 7.80
CA GLY A 99 3.36 -2.50 6.68
C GLY A 99 3.10 -3.98 6.90
N GLU A 100 4.03 -4.66 7.56
CA GLU A 100 3.86 -6.08 7.87
C GLU A 100 2.64 -6.31 8.77
N ASP A 101 2.30 -5.34 9.59
CA ASP A 101 1.13 -5.46 10.45
C ASP A 101 -0.18 -5.47 9.68
N LEU A 102 -0.15 -5.22 8.38
CA LEU A 102 -1.33 -5.34 7.54
C LEU A 102 -1.61 -6.77 7.08
N ARG A 103 -0.70 -7.70 7.31
CA ARG A 103 -0.95 -9.10 6.93
C ARG A 103 -2.24 -9.66 7.54
N PRO A 104 -2.49 -9.47 8.83
CA PRO A 104 -3.77 -9.98 9.40
C PRO A 104 -4.99 -9.31 8.78
N VAL A 105 -4.88 -8.03 8.41
CA VAL A 105 -5.99 -7.34 7.75
C VAL A 105 -6.29 -7.99 6.41
N LEU A 106 -5.26 -8.25 5.62
CA LEU A 106 -5.43 -8.91 4.33
C LEU A 106 -6.02 -10.31 4.49
N ARG A 107 -5.55 -11.05 5.49
CA ARG A 107 -6.07 -12.39 5.73
C ARG A 107 -7.56 -12.35 6.05
N ALA A 108 -7.96 -11.41 6.89
CA ALA A 108 -9.37 -11.29 7.23
C ALA A 108 -10.21 -10.94 6.00
N MET A 109 -9.66 -10.09 5.12
CA MET A 109 -10.35 -9.74 3.88
C MET A 109 -10.46 -10.94 2.94
N VAL A 110 -9.43 -11.77 2.86
CA VAL A 110 -9.47 -13.00 2.07
C VAL A 110 -10.60 -13.89 2.56
N ASP A 111 -10.66 -14.09 3.86
CA ASP A 111 -11.69 -14.98 4.45
C ASP A 111 -13.09 -14.45 4.16
N TRP A 112 -13.30 -13.18 4.38
CA TRP A 112 -14.59 -12.57 4.13
C TRP A 112 -14.94 -12.62 2.64
N GLY A 113 -13.95 -12.34 1.78
CA GLY A 113 -14.16 -12.30 0.34
C GLY A 113 -14.49 -13.66 -0.24
N ILE A 114 -13.86 -14.71 0.25
CA ILE A 114 -14.18 -16.07 -0.18
C ILE A 114 -15.61 -16.42 0.22
N LYS A 115 -15.97 -16.08 1.45
CA LYS A 115 -17.26 -16.49 2.00
C LYS A 115 -18.43 -15.71 1.41
N HIS A 116 -18.23 -14.42 1.11
CA HIS A 116 -19.36 -13.53 0.80
C HIS A 116 -19.25 -12.76 -0.50
N ALA A 117 -18.06 -12.66 -1.08
CA ALA A 117 -17.86 -11.77 -2.22
C ALA A 117 -17.41 -12.50 -3.50
N GLY A 118 -17.55 -13.81 -3.54
CA GLY A 118 -17.21 -14.56 -4.73
C GLY A 118 -15.75 -14.78 -4.98
N GLY A 119 -14.91 -14.48 -4.00
CA GLY A 119 -13.47 -14.69 -4.14
C GLY A 119 -13.11 -16.16 -4.15
N ARG A 120 -11.98 -16.47 -4.75
CA ARG A 120 -11.42 -17.82 -4.77
C ARG A 120 -10.24 -17.88 -3.83
N THR A 121 -9.97 -19.05 -3.29
CA THR A 121 -8.84 -19.24 -2.42
C THR A 121 -7.56 -18.87 -3.12
N PRO A 122 -6.81 -17.88 -2.63
CA PRO A 122 -5.56 -17.49 -3.24
C PRO A 122 -4.44 -18.44 -2.84
N PRO A 123 -3.30 -18.40 -3.53
CA PRO A 123 -2.14 -19.13 -3.06
C PRO A 123 -1.73 -18.66 -1.67
N PRO A 124 -1.05 -19.50 -0.90
CA PRO A 124 -0.60 -19.10 0.42
C PRO A 124 0.29 -17.87 0.35
N LEU A 125 0.16 -17.00 1.34
CA LEU A 125 1.03 -15.84 1.42
C LEU A 125 2.41 -16.26 1.93
N PRO A 126 3.48 -15.67 1.42
CA PRO A 126 4.81 -15.95 1.93
C PRO A 126 4.92 -15.56 3.40
N SER A 127 5.77 -16.25 4.11
CA SER A 127 6.00 -15.89 5.49
C SER A 127 6.71 -14.55 5.59
N LYS A 128 6.65 -13.96 6.76
CA LYS A 128 7.25 -12.66 6.98
C LYS A 128 8.75 -12.65 6.67
N SER A 129 9.41 -13.77 6.92
CA SER A 129 10.84 -13.82 6.73
C SER A 129 11.26 -13.97 5.28
N ASP A 130 10.35 -14.34 4.42
CA ASP A 130 10.71 -14.65 3.04
C ASP A 130 11.23 -13.47 2.27
N GLY A 131 10.84 -12.28 2.63
CA GLY A 131 11.28 -11.09 1.95
C GLY A 131 12.34 -10.34 2.69
N ALA A 132 12.88 -10.92 3.70
CA ALA A 132 13.86 -10.22 4.49
C ALA A 132 15.11 -10.02 3.70
N ASP A 133 15.75 -9.19 3.85
CA ASP A 133 16.88 -8.85 3.18
C ASP A 133 16.88 -8.64 2.00
#